data_3d684ab76694c3adf06550b4d97459a3
#
_entry.id   3d684ab76694c3adf06550b4d97459a3
#
_cell.length_a   1.000
_cell.length_b   1.000
_cell.length_c   1.000
_cell.angle_alpha   90.00
_cell.angle_beta   90.00
_cell.angle_gamma   90.00
#
_symmetry.space_group_name_H-M   'P 1'
#
loop_
_entity.id
_entity.type
_entity.pdbx_description
1 polymer ?
#
loop_
_entity_poly.entity_id
_entity_poly.type
_entity_poly.pdbx_seq_one_letter_code
_entity_poly.pdbx_strand_id
1 'polypeptide(L)'
;GTKRDISQQDVPIAVSTITEQQLENTFRNDVFALGQLAPNVTLTPQNGFNAIAGGMRGTGFISILVTKDPSVGIVVDDFAFNHVQAQAIEMFDMEQVEIYRGPQGTLFGKNTTGGAIAFTTKKPVLGETTFDVEATYGQYASNDASIEKINAAINFPIGDKLAVRISVIQDEEEGYWTNSKPSGNIISLGGPGSTALYSEGGQLNDVGTTKNADGTYTSVGNGGKIGGKDVLAAKFKVRYEPNDFYRADFTYELLDDQGDAPATANDTPGGGAEAYLFPILGFPGYRDGPYPGNPFITGESQTCNTFTCVGRGHEIEVEGVYLTQTFNFENFTLKSITGQRDQDEILNSTYTGESFTSLYDAARNTRREQFQQEFRITSEYDGPFNFVAGAAYYTDDV
;
A
#
# COMPACT_ATOMS: atom_id res chain seq x y z
N GLY A 1 -18.45 7.73 -13.16
CA GLY A 1 -18.33 6.34 -13.53
C GLY A 1 -18.15 6.06 -15.02
N THR A 2 -18.49 6.96 -15.90
CA THR A 2 -18.37 6.79 -17.36
C THR A 2 -17.37 7.79 -17.96
N LYS A 3 -16.49 8.37 -17.14
CA LYS A 3 -15.66 9.52 -17.47
C LYS A 3 -16.50 10.78 -17.84
N ARG A 4 -17.75 10.78 -17.39
CA ARG A 4 -18.70 11.87 -17.49
C ARG A 4 -19.27 12.17 -16.12
N ASP A 5 -19.68 13.38 -15.89
CA ASP A 5 -20.39 13.79 -14.68
C ASP A 5 -21.89 13.44 -14.81
N ILE A 6 -22.23 12.21 -14.38
CA ILE A 6 -23.60 11.69 -14.40
C ILE A 6 -23.92 11.02 -13.08
N SER A 7 -25.21 11.03 -12.73
CA SER A 7 -25.70 10.37 -11.51
C SER A 7 -25.33 8.88 -11.49
N GLN A 8 -24.98 8.36 -10.33
CA GLN A 8 -24.66 6.94 -10.14
C GLN A 8 -25.82 6.03 -10.60
N GLN A 9 -27.07 6.48 -10.46
CA GLN A 9 -28.26 5.71 -10.87
C GLN A 9 -28.39 5.58 -12.38
N ASP A 10 -27.80 6.50 -13.14
CA ASP A 10 -27.85 6.53 -14.61
C ASP A 10 -26.67 5.79 -15.25
N VAL A 11 -25.74 5.28 -14.44
CA VAL A 11 -24.57 4.54 -14.91
C VAL A 11 -24.94 3.06 -15.14
N PRO A 12 -24.81 2.52 -16.37
CA PRO A 12 -25.22 1.15 -16.69
C PRO A 12 -24.22 0.07 -16.23
N ILE A 13 -23.40 0.36 -15.22
CA ILE A 13 -22.40 -0.55 -14.65
C ILE A 13 -22.52 -0.58 -13.13
N ALA A 14 -22.09 -1.68 -12.52
CA ALA A 14 -22.13 -1.81 -11.07
C ALA A 14 -20.99 -1.00 -10.43
N VAL A 15 -21.35 0.18 -9.94
CA VAL A 15 -20.43 1.08 -9.22
C VAL A 15 -20.88 1.27 -7.78
N SER A 16 -19.92 1.36 -6.87
CA SER A 16 -20.11 1.83 -5.50
C SER A 16 -19.30 3.10 -5.32
N THR A 17 -19.95 4.17 -4.88
CA THR A 17 -19.25 5.42 -4.52
C THR A 17 -19.18 5.51 -3.01
N ILE A 18 -17.99 5.73 -2.50
CA ILE A 18 -17.67 5.93 -1.09
C ILE A 18 -17.30 7.39 -0.95
N THR A 19 -18.06 8.10 -0.14
CA THR A 19 -17.86 9.54 0.10
C THR A 19 -16.77 9.77 1.13
N GLU A 20 -16.24 11.00 1.20
CA GLU A 20 -15.32 11.46 2.23
C GLU A 20 -15.77 11.05 3.64
N GLN A 21 -17.01 11.39 4.01
CA GLN A 21 -17.55 11.07 5.33
C GLN A 21 -17.58 9.56 5.64
N GLN A 22 -17.77 8.72 4.63
CA GLN A 22 -17.73 7.27 4.81
C GLN A 22 -16.29 6.77 5.01
N LEU A 23 -15.31 7.39 4.37
CA LEU A 23 -13.90 7.09 4.57
C LEU A 23 -13.43 7.50 5.97
N GLU A 24 -13.74 8.71 6.40
CA GLU A 24 -13.43 9.21 7.75
C GLU A 24 -13.97 8.29 8.85
N ASN A 25 -15.18 7.75 8.68
CA ASN A 25 -15.79 6.84 9.65
C ASN A 25 -15.08 5.46 9.76
N THR A 26 -14.15 5.13 8.88
CA THR A 26 -13.38 3.88 8.97
C THR A 26 -12.20 3.97 9.92
N PHE A 27 -11.76 5.17 10.28
CA PHE A 27 -10.53 5.43 11.04
C PHE A 27 -9.26 4.84 10.41
N ARG A 28 -9.32 4.46 9.13
CA ARG A 28 -8.22 3.89 8.35
C ARG A 28 -8.00 4.71 7.10
N ASN A 29 -6.74 5.00 6.80
CA ASN A 29 -6.34 5.77 5.62
C ASN A 29 -5.70 4.90 4.53
N ASP A 30 -5.78 3.58 4.68
CA ASP A 30 -5.26 2.64 3.69
C ASP A 30 -6.36 2.09 2.76
N VAL A 31 -5.96 1.68 1.59
CA VAL A 31 -6.86 1.11 0.56
C VAL A 31 -7.58 -0.17 1.02
N PHE A 32 -7.06 -0.87 2.04
CA PHE A 32 -7.65 -2.12 2.53
C PHE A 32 -8.99 -1.90 3.26
N ALA A 33 -9.23 -0.69 3.77
CA ALA A 33 -10.53 -0.31 4.35
C ALA A 33 -11.69 -0.47 3.36
N LEU A 34 -11.44 -0.30 2.06
CA LEU A 34 -12.46 -0.39 1.02
C LEU A 34 -13.07 -1.79 0.91
N GLY A 35 -12.34 -2.84 1.28
CA GLY A 35 -12.86 -4.21 1.32
C GLY A 35 -14.01 -4.39 2.32
N GLN A 36 -14.12 -3.53 3.32
CA GLN A 36 -15.21 -3.54 4.29
C GLN A 36 -16.42 -2.69 3.84
N LEU A 37 -16.18 -1.72 2.97
CA LEU A 37 -17.19 -0.75 2.53
C LEU A 37 -17.91 -1.17 1.24
N ALA A 38 -17.33 -2.06 0.44
CA ALA A 38 -17.89 -2.47 -0.83
C ALA A 38 -18.16 -3.99 -0.90
N PRO A 39 -19.38 -4.42 -1.26
CA PRO A 39 -19.69 -5.83 -1.38
C PRO A 39 -18.95 -6.49 -2.55
N ASN A 40 -18.54 -7.76 -2.38
CA ASN A 40 -17.79 -8.54 -3.38
C ASN A 40 -16.44 -7.93 -3.78
N VAL A 41 -15.83 -7.18 -2.89
CA VAL A 41 -14.47 -6.65 -3.00
C VAL A 41 -13.66 -7.21 -1.84
N THR A 42 -12.54 -7.82 -2.13
CA THR A 42 -11.58 -8.31 -1.14
C THR A 42 -10.24 -7.66 -1.43
N LEU A 43 -9.74 -6.90 -0.48
CA LEU A 43 -8.43 -6.25 -0.53
C LEU A 43 -7.71 -6.58 0.76
N THR A 44 -6.56 -7.23 0.64
CA THR A 44 -5.71 -7.60 1.78
C THR A 44 -4.27 -7.23 1.49
N PRO A 45 -3.51 -6.81 2.51
CA PRO A 45 -2.08 -6.64 2.33
C PRO A 45 -1.46 -7.99 2.00
N GLN A 46 -0.52 -7.98 1.07
CA GLN A 46 0.30 -9.15 0.80
C GLN A 46 1.50 -9.11 1.74
N ASN A 47 1.65 -10.15 2.54
CA ASN A 47 2.73 -10.22 3.52
C ASN A 47 4.12 -10.01 2.89
N GLY A 48 4.92 -9.14 3.51
CA GLY A 48 6.25 -8.81 3.05
C GLY A 48 6.32 -8.05 1.72
N PHE A 49 5.21 -7.44 1.27
CA PHE A 49 5.16 -6.68 0.03
C PHE A 49 4.23 -5.47 0.15
N ASN A 50 4.66 -4.35 -0.40
CA ASN A 50 3.79 -3.19 -0.60
C ASN A 50 2.84 -3.46 -1.79
N ALA A 51 1.96 -4.45 -1.62
CA ALA A 51 1.10 -4.92 -2.69
C ALA A 51 -0.28 -5.32 -2.15
N ILE A 52 -1.27 -5.17 -2.99
CA ILE A 52 -2.63 -5.61 -2.71
C ILE A 52 -2.84 -7.02 -3.25
N ALA A 53 -3.23 -7.94 -2.37
CA ALA A 53 -3.82 -9.21 -2.76
C ALA A 53 -5.34 -9.11 -2.68
N GLY A 54 -6.03 -9.79 -3.59
CA GLY A 54 -7.48 -9.81 -3.55
C GLY A 54 -8.12 -9.70 -4.92
N GLY A 55 -9.34 -9.23 -4.97
CA GLY A 55 -10.07 -9.12 -6.22
C GLY A 55 -11.51 -8.67 -6.07
N MET A 56 -12.22 -8.70 -7.19
CA MET A 56 -13.61 -8.34 -7.28
C MET A 56 -14.42 -9.47 -7.95
N ARG A 57 -15.59 -9.82 -7.39
CA ARG A 57 -16.50 -10.85 -7.94
C ARG A 57 -15.81 -12.17 -8.24
N GLY A 58 -14.86 -12.60 -7.41
CA GLY A 58 -14.09 -13.82 -7.61
C GLY A 58 -12.99 -13.74 -8.67
N THR A 59 -12.83 -12.61 -9.36
CA THR A 59 -11.68 -12.34 -10.20
C THR A 59 -10.62 -11.65 -9.37
N GLY A 60 -9.57 -12.36 -9.02
CA GLY A 60 -8.52 -11.85 -8.17
C GLY A 60 -7.17 -12.46 -8.50
N PHE A 61 -6.14 -11.98 -7.82
CA PHE A 61 -4.80 -12.53 -7.92
C PHE A 61 -4.07 -12.37 -6.58
N ILE A 62 -3.11 -13.26 -6.36
CA ILE A 62 -2.23 -13.25 -5.20
C ILE A 62 -0.77 -13.22 -5.68
N SER A 63 -0.52 -12.64 -6.83
CA SER A 63 0.84 -12.60 -7.38
C SER A 63 1.50 -11.26 -7.11
N ILE A 64 2.64 -11.31 -6.44
CA ILE A 64 3.49 -10.17 -6.08
C ILE A 64 4.66 -9.98 -7.03
N LEU A 65 4.72 -10.79 -8.09
CA LEU A 65 5.84 -10.74 -9.04
C LEU A 65 5.79 -9.44 -9.84
N VAL A 66 6.93 -8.78 -9.94
CA VAL A 66 7.11 -7.55 -10.74
C VAL A 66 6.73 -7.69 -12.21
N THR A 67 6.66 -8.94 -12.71
CA THR A 67 6.30 -9.28 -14.09
C THR A 67 4.81 -9.56 -14.27
N LYS A 68 3.98 -9.39 -13.23
CA LYS A 68 2.54 -9.67 -13.30
C LYS A 68 1.72 -8.41 -13.18
N ASP A 69 0.81 -8.25 -14.10
CA ASP A 69 -0.18 -7.19 -14.09
C ASP A 69 -1.32 -7.50 -13.11
N PRO A 70 -1.84 -6.52 -12.38
CA PRO A 70 -3.04 -6.68 -11.55
C PRO A 70 -4.28 -6.94 -12.40
N SER A 71 -5.28 -7.60 -11.82
CA SER A 71 -6.61 -7.76 -12.42
C SER A 71 -7.58 -6.64 -12.02
N VAL A 72 -7.26 -5.91 -10.96
CA VAL A 72 -8.01 -4.74 -10.49
C VAL A 72 -7.11 -3.52 -10.66
N GLY A 73 -7.54 -2.59 -11.50
CA GLY A 73 -6.82 -1.34 -11.73
C GLY A 73 -7.04 -0.34 -10.60
N ILE A 74 -6.01 0.38 -10.23
CA ILE A 74 -6.09 1.54 -9.33
C ILE A 74 -5.75 2.79 -10.13
N VAL A 75 -6.58 3.82 -9.97
CA VAL A 75 -6.42 5.10 -10.64
C VAL A 75 -6.60 6.22 -9.62
N VAL A 76 -5.68 7.15 -9.56
CA VAL A 76 -5.76 8.34 -8.70
C VAL A 76 -5.76 9.58 -9.59
N ASP A 77 -6.81 10.37 -9.54
CA ASP A 77 -6.95 11.60 -10.36
C ASP A 77 -6.68 11.38 -11.86
N ASP A 78 -7.18 10.26 -12.41
CA ASP A 78 -6.93 9.81 -13.79
C ASP A 78 -5.52 9.26 -14.07
N PHE A 79 -4.58 9.24 -13.12
CA PHE A 79 -3.30 8.56 -13.26
C PHE A 79 -3.41 7.09 -12.84
N ALA A 80 -2.99 6.16 -13.70
CA ALA A 80 -3.14 4.72 -13.49
C ALA A 80 -1.92 4.11 -12.80
N PHE A 81 -2.15 3.40 -11.69
CA PHE A 81 -1.14 2.60 -10.99
C PHE A 81 -1.10 1.20 -11.61
N ASN A 82 -0.21 1.02 -12.54
CA ASN A 82 -0.19 -0.16 -13.41
C ASN A 82 0.41 -1.41 -12.77
N HIS A 83 0.97 -1.31 -11.57
CA HIS A 83 1.66 -2.42 -10.93
C HIS A 83 1.14 -2.69 -9.52
N VAL A 84 1.07 -3.97 -9.13
CA VAL A 84 0.53 -4.40 -7.83
C VAL A 84 1.26 -3.79 -6.63
N GLN A 85 2.56 -3.61 -6.73
CA GLN A 85 3.40 -3.07 -5.65
C GLN A 85 3.29 -1.55 -5.50
N ALA A 86 2.70 -0.85 -6.48
CA ALA A 86 2.43 0.57 -6.40
C ALA A 86 1.00 0.88 -5.92
N GLN A 87 0.18 -0.14 -5.67
CA GLN A 87 -1.25 0.00 -5.41
C GLN A 87 -1.61 0.17 -3.93
N ALA A 88 -0.69 -0.10 -3.00
CA ALA A 88 -0.91 0.22 -1.59
C ALA A 88 -0.69 1.71 -1.38
N ILE A 89 -1.76 2.48 -1.45
CA ILE A 89 -1.75 3.94 -1.35
C ILE A 89 -2.37 4.43 -0.05
N GLU A 90 -1.88 5.53 0.47
CA GLU A 90 -2.48 6.23 1.59
C GLU A 90 -3.63 7.14 1.12
N MET A 91 -4.81 6.96 1.72
CA MET A 91 -6.02 7.70 1.37
C MET A 91 -6.17 8.92 2.28
N PHE A 92 -5.57 10.03 1.93
CA PHE A 92 -5.76 11.30 2.64
C PHE A 92 -6.17 12.40 1.66
N ASP A 93 -6.91 13.38 2.15
CA ASP A 93 -7.43 14.48 1.36
C ASP A 93 -8.28 14.00 0.16
N MET A 94 -9.09 12.95 0.41
CA MET A 94 -9.93 12.33 -0.60
C MET A 94 -11.29 13.05 -0.68
N GLU A 95 -11.78 13.22 -1.89
CA GLU A 95 -13.14 13.67 -2.18
C GLU A 95 -14.10 12.47 -2.24
N GLN A 96 -13.70 11.43 -2.99
CA GLN A 96 -14.48 10.20 -3.12
C GLN A 96 -13.64 9.05 -3.67
N VAL A 97 -14.16 7.84 -3.47
CA VAL A 97 -13.65 6.62 -4.09
C VAL A 97 -14.77 5.92 -4.84
N GLU A 98 -14.54 5.57 -6.09
CA GLU A 98 -15.49 4.85 -6.93
C GLU A 98 -14.94 3.45 -7.22
N ILE A 99 -15.75 2.42 -6.95
CA ILE A 99 -15.39 1.02 -7.15
C ILE A 99 -16.24 0.44 -8.27
N TYR A 100 -15.60 0.18 -9.39
CA TYR A 100 -16.20 -0.37 -10.61
C TYR A 100 -15.99 -1.87 -10.65
N ARG A 101 -17.06 -2.65 -10.54
CA ARG A 101 -17.03 -4.10 -10.46
C ARG A 101 -17.30 -4.74 -11.81
N GLY A 102 -16.34 -5.52 -12.29
CA GLY A 102 -16.33 -6.17 -13.60
C GLY A 102 -15.41 -5.45 -14.58
N PRO A 103 -15.22 -5.98 -15.81
CA PRO A 103 -14.27 -5.47 -16.77
C PRO A 103 -14.46 -3.98 -17.11
N GLN A 104 -13.39 -3.20 -17.01
CA GLN A 104 -13.39 -1.75 -17.24
C GLN A 104 -12.36 -1.29 -18.27
N GLY A 105 -11.86 -2.19 -19.11
CA GLY A 105 -10.76 -1.91 -20.05
C GLY A 105 -11.00 -0.75 -21.00
N THR A 106 -12.25 -0.49 -21.40
CA THR A 106 -12.58 0.60 -22.33
C THR A 106 -12.36 1.99 -21.72
N LEU A 107 -12.58 2.15 -20.39
CA LEU A 107 -12.54 3.46 -19.73
C LEU A 107 -11.27 3.68 -18.90
N PHE A 108 -10.69 2.60 -18.40
CA PHE A 108 -9.54 2.65 -17.48
C PHE A 108 -8.29 1.96 -18.04
N GLY A 109 -8.36 1.40 -19.26
CA GLY A 109 -7.23 0.79 -19.93
C GLY A 109 -6.88 -0.60 -19.40
N LYS A 110 -5.59 -0.94 -19.43
CA LYS A 110 -5.06 -2.26 -19.02
C LYS A 110 -5.31 -2.53 -17.54
N ASN A 111 -5.15 -3.78 -17.13
CA ASN A 111 -5.17 -4.22 -15.73
C ASN A 111 -6.52 -4.07 -15.01
N THR A 112 -7.62 -4.02 -15.74
CA THR A 112 -8.97 -3.78 -15.21
C THR A 112 -9.96 -4.88 -15.60
N THR A 113 -9.50 -6.11 -15.71
CA THR A 113 -10.34 -7.28 -16.08
C THR A 113 -11.31 -7.69 -14.98
N GLY A 114 -10.94 -7.52 -13.71
CA GLY A 114 -11.80 -7.77 -12.54
C GLY A 114 -12.59 -6.54 -12.11
N GLY A 115 -12.05 -5.35 -12.38
CA GLY A 115 -12.65 -4.08 -11.98
C GLY A 115 -11.63 -2.95 -11.92
N ALA A 116 -12.08 -1.80 -11.45
CA ALA A 116 -11.22 -0.64 -11.20
C ALA A 116 -11.65 0.07 -9.91
N ILE A 117 -10.68 0.66 -9.22
CA ILE A 117 -10.89 1.55 -8.09
C ILE A 117 -10.34 2.93 -8.49
N ALA A 118 -11.21 3.92 -8.56
CA ALA A 118 -10.84 5.28 -8.90
C ALA A 118 -10.93 6.19 -7.67
N PHE A 119 -9.81 6.78 -7.32
CA PHE A 119 -9.68 7.73 -6.23
C PHE A 119 -9.70 9.15 -6.81
N THR A 120 -10.53 9.99 -6.24
CA THR A 120 -10.55 11.42 -6.53
C THR A 120 -10.10 12.17 -5.29
N THR A 121 -9.02 12.92 -5.41
CA THR A 121 -8.53 13.77 -4.32
C THR A 121 -9.17 15.15 -4.38
N LYS A 122 -9.33 15.83 -3.25
CA LYS A 122 -9.84 17.20 -3.19
C LYS A 122 -8.99 18.13 -4.04
N LYS A 123 -9.65 18.97 -4.81
CA LYS A 123 -8.99 19.95 -5.68
C LYS A 123 -8.96 21.33 -5.03
N PRO A 124 -8.02 22.19 -5.40
CA PRO A 124 -8.07 23.59 -4.98
C PRO A 124 -9.35 24.26 -5.42
N VAL A 125 -9.96 25.05 -4.54
CA VAL A 125 -11.23 25.77 -4.77
C VAL A 125 -10.95 27.26 -4.85
N LEU A 126 -11.42 27.88 -5.92
CA LEU A 126 -11.32 29.33 -6.12
C LEU A 126 -12.27 30.07 -5.18
N GLY A 127 -11.83 31.24 -4.69
CA GLY A 127 -12.66 32.13 -3.89
C GLY A 127 -12.95 31.70 -2.46
N GLU A 128 -12.43 30.56 -2.02
CA GLU A 128 -12.67 30.02 -0.69
C GLU A 128 -11.37 29.68 0.05
N THR A 129 -11.28 30.09 1.31
CA THR A 129 -10.20 29.65 2.20
C THR A 129 -10.76 28.65 3.19
N THR A 130 -10.23 27.44 3.19
CA THR A 130 -10.58 26.39 4.15
C THR A 130 -9.35 25.89 4.86
N PHE A 131 -9.55 25.43 6.09
CA PHE A 131 -8.52 24.82 6.88
C PHE A 131 -9.14 23.61 7.58
N ASP A 132 -8.63 22.43 7.29
CA ASP A 132 -9.09 21.16 7.87
C ASP A 132 -7.96 20.57 8.70
N VAL A 133 -8.25 20.14 9.92
CA VAL A 133 -7.31 19.39 10.76
C VAL A 133 -8.06 18.29 11.47
N GLU A 134 -7.52 17.10 11.36
CA GLU A 134 -7.96 15.94 12.10
C GLU A 134 -6.79 15.35 12.87
N ALA A 135 -7.00 15.03 14.13
CA ALA A 135 -6.03 14.33 14.97
C ALA A 135 -6.69 13.11 15.59
N THR A 136 -6.06 11.96 15.42
CA THR A 136 -6.53 10.69 15.99
C THR A 136 -5.47 10.16 16.95
N TYR A 137 -5.91 9.80 18.14
CA TYR A 137 -5.11 9.05 19.09
C TYR A 137 -5.84 7.77 19.46
N GLY A 138 -5.13 6.66 19.44
CA GLY A 138 -5.67 5.35 19.78
C GLY A 138 -4.65 4.45 20.43
N GLN A 139 -5.12 3.27 20.86
CA GLN A 139 -4.26 2.27 21.46
C GLN A 139 -4.79 0.88 21.14
N TYR A 140 -3.91 -0.03 20.78
CA TYR A 140 -4.25 -1.43 20.59
C TYR A 140 -4.40 -2.14 21.95
N ALA A 141 -5.53 -2.81 22.15
CA ALA A 141 -5.80 -3.53 23.39
C ALA A 141 -4.91 -4.78 23.61
N SER A 142 -4.23 -5.25 22.55
CA SER A 142 -3.42 -6.46 22.60
C SER A 142 -2.07 -6.27 23.27
N ASN A 143 -1.46 -5.09 23.13
CA ASN A 143 -0.09 -4.84 23.59
C ASN A 143 0.19 -3.37 23.93
N ASP A 144 -0.88 -2.58 24.14
CA ASP A 144 -0.81 -1.15 24.45
C ASP A 144 -0.02 -0.31 23.41
N ALA A 145 0.01 -0.77 22.15
CA ALA A 145 0.64 -0.02 21.08
C ALA A 145 -0.16 1.22 20.74
N SER A 146 0.50 2.37 20.63
CA SER A 146 -0.13 3.65 20.34
C SER A 146 -0.38 3.81 18.82
N ILE A 147 -1.40 4.60 18.52
CA ILE A 147 -1.73 5.10 17.19
C ILE A 147 -1.81 6.62 17.30
N GLU A 148 -1.02 7.33 16.51
CA GLU A 148 -0.99 8.78 16.46
C GLU A 148 -1.08 9.22 15.01
N LYS A 149 -2.15 9.95 14.67
CA LYS A 149 -2.37 10.36 13.28
C LYS A 149 -2.79 11.82 13.25
N ILE A 150 -2.20 12.57 12.33
CA ILE A 150 -2.54 13.96 12.07
C ILE A 150 -2.73 14.14 10.57
N ASN A 151 -3.91 14.59 10.18
CA ASN A 151 -4.22 15.07 8.85
C ASN A 151 -4.41 16.58 8.90
N ALA A 152 -3.79 17.31 7.99
CA ALA A 152 -4.01 18.74 7.86
C ALA A 152 -4.11 19.14 6.40
N ALA A 153 -5.03 20.02 6.08
CA ALA A 153 -5.16 20.59 4.75
C ALA A 153 -5.55 22.07 4.80
N ILE A 154 -4.99 22.84 3.91
CA ILE A 154 -5.34 24.25 3.71
C ILE A 154 -5.61 24.50 2.24
N ASN A 155 -6.71 25.20 1.96
CA ASN A 155 -7.03 25.75 0.65
C ASN A 155 -7.03 27.27 0.72
N PHE A 156 -6.36 27.91 -0.19
CA PHE A 156 -6.40 29.37 -0.28
C PHE A 156 -6.38 29.86 -1.72
N PRO A 157 -7.27 30.82 -2.07
CA PRO A 157 -7.29 31.43 -3.38
C PRO A 157 -6.25 32.54 -3.48
N ILE A 158 -5.72 32.72 -4.70
CA ILE A 158 -4.82 33.83 -5.05
C ILE A 158 -5.48 34.63 -6.17
N GLY A 159 -6.23 35.66 -5.80
CA GLY A 159 -7.13 36.34 -6.73
C GLY A 159 -8.27 35.44 -7.19
N ASP A 160 -8.84 35.73 -8.35
CA ASP A 160 -10.06 35.07 -8.84
C ASP A 160 -9.78 33.86 -9.74
N LYS A 161 -8.52 33.60 -10.08
CA LYS A 161 -8.15 32.64 -11.13
C LYS A 161 -7.17 31.56 -10.69
N LEU A 162 -6.66 31.66 -9.48
CA LEU A 162 -5.68 30.75 -8.94
C LEU A 162 -6.09 30.31 -7.54
N ALA A 163 -5.95 29.04 -7.25
CA ALA A 163 -6.07 28.51 -5.90
C ALA A 163 -4.97 27.48 -5.64
N VAL A 164 -4.57 27.40 -4.38
CA VAL A 164 -3.56 26.44 -3.90
C VAL A 164 -4.18 25.62 -2.77
N ARG A 165 -3.93 24.32 -2.79
CA ARG A 165 -4.27 23.40 -1.69
C ARG A 165 -3.02 22.66 -1.28
N ILE A 166 -2.74 22.65 0.00
CA ILE A 166 -1.65 21.87 0.60
C ILE A 166 -2.30 20.91 1.59
N SER A 167 -1.97 19.65 1.49
CA SER A 167 -2.40 18.61 2.43
C SER A 167 -1.23 17.77 2.89
N VAL A 168 -1.22 17.40 4.17
CA VAL A 168 -0.18 16.60 4.81
C VAL A 168 -0.84 15.57 5.73
N ILE A 169 -0.30 14.37 5.75
CA ILE A 169 -0.60 13.34 6.74
C ILE A 169 0.68 12.88 7.41
N GLN A 170 0.62 12.74 8.73
CA GLN A 170 1.55 11.97 9.56
C GLN A 170 0.76 10.84 10.19
N ASP A 171 1.16 9.58 9.96
CA ASP A 171 0.51 8.38 10.50
C ASP A 171 1.56 7.51 11.19
N GLU A 172 1.65 7.62 12.50
CA GLU A 172 2.57 6.85 13.34
C GLU A 172 1.77 5.82 14.13
N GLU A 173 2.07 4.55 13.92
CA GLU A 173 1.49 3.45 14.68
C GLU A 173 2.62 2.59 15.23
N GLU A 174 2.66 2.39 16.54
CA GLU A 174 3.48 1.33 17.12
C GLU A 174 2.94 -0.04 16.69
N GLY A 175 3.83 -1.01 16.50
CA GLY A 175 3.41 -2.34 16.06
C GLY A 175 2.40 -3.01 17.00
N TYR A 176 1.33 -3.53 16.45
CA TYR A 176 0.29 -4.23 17.21
C TYR A 176 0.62 -5.71 17.49
N TRP A 177 1.70 -6.23 16.93
CA TRP A 177 2.25 -7.53 17.22
C TRP A 177 3.37 -7.41 18.25
N THR A 178 3.46 -8.39 19.14
CA THR A 178 4.57 -8.47 20.08
C THR A 178 5.56 -9.50 19.58
N ASN A 179 6.81 -9.10 19.38
CA ASN A 179 7.89 -10.02 19.08
C ASN A 179 8.27 -10.76 20.35
N SER A 180 7.86 -12.02 20.47
CA SER A 180 8.07 -12.79 21.69
C SER A 180 9.56 -13.10 21.92
N LYS A 181 9.94 -13.09 23.19
CA LYS A 181 11.18 -13.71 23.62
C LYS A 181 10.93 -15.21 23.81
N PRO A 182 11.47 -16.10 22.97
CA PRO A 182 11.36 -17.52 23.24
C PRO A 182 12.00 -17.84 24.59
N SER A 183 11.29 -18.56 25.42
CA SER A 183 11.82 -19.05 26.67
C SER A 183 12.59 -20.35 26.42
N GLY A 184 13.89 -20.32 26.58
CA GLY A 184 14.71 -21.54 26.53
C GLY A 184 15.88 -21.45 25.55
N ASN A 185 16.82 -22.31 25.76
CA ASN A 185 17.96 -22.49 24.85
C ASN A 185 17.54 -23.30 23.63
N ILE A 186 17.85 -22.83 22.45
CA ILE A 186 17.70 -23.61 21.24
C ILE A 186 18.86 -24.62 21.20
N ILE A 187 18.52 -25.87 21.44
CA ILE A 187 19.49 -26.96 21.64
C ILE A 187 20.03 -27.42 20.30
N SER A 188 20.43 -26.82 19.41
CA SER A 188 21.02 -27.22 18.15
C SER A 188 20.28 -26.62 16.96
N LEU A 189 20.83 -25.58 16.51
CA LEU A 189 20.59 -25.11 15.17
C LEU A 189 21.64 -25.76 14.26
N GLY A 190 21.22 -26.74 13.52
CA GLY A 190 22.07 -27.44 12.59
C GLY A 190 22.50 -28.83 13.08
N GLY A 191 22.00 -29.84 12.37
CA GLY A 191 22.53 -31.20 12.47
C GLY A 191 23.94 -31.31 11.89
N PRO A 192 24.58 -32.46 12.01
CA PRO A 192 25.88 -32.72 11.43
C PRO A 192 25.91 -32.42 9.93
N GLY A 193 26.63 -31.41 9.51
CA GLY A 193 26.74 -30.97 8.11
C GLY A 193 25.96 -29.72 7.72
N SER A 194 25.12 -29.17 8.60
CA SER A 194 24.33 -27.94 8.34
C SER A 194 25.05 -26.66 8.79
N THR A 195 26.30 -26.74 9.16
CA THR A 195 27.14 -25.62 9.63
C THR A 195 27.30 -24.48 8.62
N ALA A 196 26.96 -24.70 7.38
CA ALA A 196 27.01 -23.65 6.35
C ALA A 196 25.88 -22.57 6.49
N LEU A 197 24.76 -22.91 7.07
CA LEU A 197 23.67 -21.96 7.33
C LEU A 197 23.83 -21.20 8.64
N TYR A 198 24.65 -21.71 9.54
CA TYR A 198 24.85 -21.20 10.90
C TYR A 198 26.32 -21.04 11.26
N SER A 199 27.20 -20.79 10.27
CA SER A 199 28.61 -20.51 10.51
C SER A 199 28.79 -19.28 11.39
N GLU A 200 29.94 -19.20 12.05
CA GLU A 200 30.35 -18.03 12.86
C GLU A 200 30.39 -16.75 12.03
N GLY A 201 29.48 -16.06 11.84
CA GLY A 201 29.21 -14.93 10.92
C GLY A 201 27.89 -15.12 10.25
N GLY A 202 27.22 -16.24 10.51
CA GLY A 202 25.85 -16.47 10.09
C GLY A 202 24.87 -15.70 10.96
N GLN A 203 23.67 -15.71 10.53
CA GLN A 203 22.52 -14.93 11.00
C GLN A 203 22.23 -15.04 12.51
N LEU A 204 22.76 -16.04 13.17
CA LEU A 204 22.51 -16.32 14.59
C LEU A 204 23.36 -15.50 15.58
N ASN A 205 24.35 -14.78 15.09
CA ASN A 205 25.20 -13.94 15.95
C ASN A 205 24.70 -12.50 16.06
N ASP A 206 23.60 -12.19 15.40
CA ASP A 206 23.03 -10.85 15.43
C ASP A 206 22.11 -10.63 16.62
N VAL A 207 21.75 -9.38 16.82
CA VAL A 207 20.96 -8.91 17.96
C VAL A 207 19.76 -9.81 18.20
N GLY A 208 19.75 -10.54 19.28
CA GLY A 208 18.70 -11.47 19.64
C GLY A 208 19.11 -12.93 19.70
N THR A 209 20.28 -13.29 19.20
CA THR A 209 20.81 -14.65 19.29
C THR A 209 22.17 -14.64 19.92
N THR A 210 22.32 -15.34 21.03
CA THR A 210 23.59 -15.46 21.74
C THR A 210 24.03 -16.92 21.74
N LYS A 211 25.25 -17.17 21.28
CA LYS A 211 25.86 -18.49 21.41
C LYS A 211 26.35 -18.70 22.83
N ASN A 212 25.85 -19.72 23.48
CA ASN A 212 26.25 -20.11 24.83
C ASN A 212 27.56 -20.86 24.83
N ALA A 213 28.22 -20.96 26.00
CA ALA A 213 29.48 -21.67 26.16
C ALA A 213 29.39 -23.16 25.86
N ASP A 214 28.24 -23.76 25.95
CA ASP A 214 27.96 -25.16 25.63
C ASP A 214 27.68 -25.44 24.14
N GLY A 215 27.77 -24.38 23.31
CA GLY A 215 27.49 -24.46 21.88
C GLY A 215 26.00 -24.30 21.50
N THR A 216 25.12 -24.16 22.47
CA THR A 216 23.70 -23.84 22.22
C THR A 216 23.52 -22.36 21.91
N TYR A 217 22.37 -22.03 21.35
CA TYR A 217 22.00 -20.64 21.06
C TYR A 217 20.78 -20.23 21.85
N THR A 218 20.81 -19.04 22.40
CA THR A 218 19.63 -18.40 22.97
C THR A 218 19.12 -17.39 21.95
N SER A 219 18.01 -17.67 21.34
CA SER A 219 17.29 -16.69 20.54
C SER A 219 16.42 -15.83 21.43
N VAL A 220 16.59 -14.55 21.32
CA VAL A 220 15.73 -13.58 22.00
C VAL A 220 15.08 -12.72 20.93
N GLY A 221 13.82 -12.88 20.70
CA GLY A 221 13.04 -11.77 20.22
C GLY A 221 13.29 -10.60 21.17
N ASN A 222 13.38 -9.40 20.66
CA ASN A 222 13.66 -8.23 21.50
C ASN A 222 12.54 -7.91 22.51
N GLY A 223 11.36 -8.57 22.36
CA GLY A 223 10.14 -8.26 23.11
C GLY A 223 9.49 -6.95 22.68
N GLY A 224 9.97 -6.37 21.57
CA GLY A 224 9.45 -5.14 20.99
C GLY A 224 8.13 -5.34 20.23
N LYS A 225 7.58 -4.26 19.78
CA LYS A 225 6.38 -4.21 18.95
C LYS A 225 6.81 -4.22 17.48
N ILE A 226 6.07 -4.89 16.61
CA ILE A 226 6.31 -4.96 15.16
C ILE A 226 5.01 -4.83 14.39
N GLY A 227 5.12 -4.51 13.08
CA GLY A 227 3.98 -4.25 12.20
C GLY A 227 3.41 -2.85 12.38
N GLY A 228 4.23 -1.91 12.80
CA GLY A 228 3.86 -0.51 12.93
C GLY A 228 3.87 0.24 11.61
N LYS A 229 3.44 1.48 11.65
CA LYS A 229 3.48 2.45 10.55
C LYS A 229 4.32 3.67 10.95
N ASP A 230 4.99 4.24 9.97
CA ASP A 230 5.63 5.56 10.07
C ASP A 230 5.57 6.20 8.70
N VAL A 231 4.47 6.91 8.43
CA VAL A 231 4.16 7.47 7.12
C VAL A 231 4.05 8.98 7.20
N LEU A 232 4.85 9.67 6.41
CA LEU A 232 4.69 11.09 6.12
C LEU A 232 4.34 11.24 4.64
N ALA A 233 3.18 11.83 4.33
CA ALA A 233 2.85 12.14 2.95
C ALA A 233 2.31 13.56 2.81
N ALA A 234 2.59 14.18 1.66
CA ALA A 234 2.16 15.54 1.38
C ALA A 234 1.75 15.68 -0.09
N LYS A 235 0.77 16.55 -0.33
CA LYS A 235 0.37 16.98 -1.67
C LYS A 235 0.32 18.49 -1.74
N PHE A 236 0.95 19.04 -2.78
CA PHE A 236 0.86 20.43 -3.14
C PHE A 236 0.11 20.54 -4.46
N LYS A 237 -1.01 21.23 -4.46
CA LYS A 237 -1.89 21.34 -5.62
C LYS A 237 -2.12 22.79 -6.01
N VAL A 238 -2.17 23.03 -7.30
CA VAL A 238 -2.47 24.36 -7.86
C VAL A 238 -3.53 24.22 -8.93
N ARG A 239 -4.59 25.00 -8.81
CA ARG A 239 -5.61 25.18 -9.86
C ARG A 239 -5.45 26.56 -10.47
N TYR A 240 -5.37 26.60 -11.79
CA TYR A 240 -5.39 27.83 -12.57
C TYR A 240 -6.56 27.78 -13.57
N GLU A 241 -7.51 28.69 -13.40
CA GLU A 241 -8.73 28.79 -14.20
C GLU A 241 -8.95 30.25 -14.62
N PRO A 242 -8.27 30.70 -15.69
CA PRO A 242 -8.34 32.10 -16.13
C PRO A 242 -9.68 32.49 -16.74
N ASN A 243 -10.45 31.52 -17.23
CA ASN A 243 -11.76 31.67 -17.86
C ASN A 243 -12.46 30.30 -17.96
N ASP A 244 -13.71 30.27 -18.38
CA ASP A 244 -14.53 29.06 -18.51
C ASP A 244 -14.03 28.07 -19.57
N PHE A 245 -13.18 28.54 -20.50
CA PHE A 245 -12.64 27.68 -21.56
C PHE A 245 -11.47 26.83 -21.09
N TYR A 246 -10.62 27.32 -20.20
CA TYR A 246 -9.38 26.64 -19.82
C TYR A 246 -9.22 26.49 -18.32
N ARG A 247 -8.84 25.29 -17.90
CA ARG A 247 -8.43 24.98 -16.53
C ARG A 247 -7.20 24.08 -16.53
N ALA A 248 -6.27 24.38 -15.66
CA ALA A 248 -5.11 23.55 -15.37
C ALA A 248 -5.09 23.17 -13.88
N ASP A 249 -4.98 21.89 -13.58
CA ASP A 249 -4.78 21.34 -12.25
C ASP A 249 -3.39 20.68 -12.19
N PHE A 250 -2.52 21.21 -11.37
CA PHE A 250 -1.18 20.69 -11.10
C PHE A 250 -1.17 20.04 -9.72
N THR A 251 -0.48 18.89 -9.57
CA THR A 251 -0.25 18.23 -8.31
C THR A 251 1.20 17.78 -8.21
N TYR A 252 1.83 18.08 -7.08
CA TYR A 252 3.09 17.47 -6.65
C TYR A 252 2.82 16.63 -5.41
N GLU A 253 3.30 15.39 -5.40
CA GLU A 253 3.09 14.40 -4.35
C GLU A 253 4.43 13.94 -3.81
N LEU A 254 4.50 13.82 -2.48
CA LEU A 254 5.59 13.20 -1.75
C LEU A 254 5.01 12.16 -0.79
N LEU A 255 5.69 11.03 -0.65
CA LEU A 255 5.43 10.05 0.40
C LEU A 255 6.77 9.46 0.86
N ASP A 256 6.92 9.37 2.17
CA ASP A 256 7.99 8.66 2.89
C ASP A 256 7.33 7.72 3.89
N ASP A 257 7.52 6.42 3.72
CA ASP A 257 7.02 5.37 4.60
C ASP A 257 8.22 4.57 5.13
N GLN A 258 8.46 4.68 6.41
CA GLN A 258 9.54 4.00 7.15
C GLN A 258 8.97 3.04 8.21
N GLY A 259 7.78 2.52 7.97
CA GLY A 259 7.12 1.58 8.85
C GLY A 259 7.80 0.20 8.88
N ASP A 260 7.22 -0.67 9.67
CA ASP A 260 7.64 -2.06 9.73
C ASP A 260 7.05 -2.86 8.55
N ALA A 261 7.76 -3.89 8.12
CA ALA A 261 7.15 -4.91 7.28
C ALA A 261 5.96 -5.57 8.03
N PRO A 262 4.92 -6.00 7.31
CA PRO A 262 3.81 -6.69 7.95
C PRO A 262 4.30 -7.90 8.75
N ALA A 263 3.89 -7.99 10.01
CA ALA A 263 4.28 -9.06 10.91
C ALA A 263 3.81 -10.43 10.39
N THR A 264 4.65 -11.44 10.51
CA THR A 264 4.36 -12.81 10.14
C THR A 264 4.32 -13.69 11.38
N ALA A 265 3.27 -14.48 11.53
CA ALA A 265 3.18 -15.49 12.56
C ALA A 265 3.03 -16.88 11.92
N ASN A 266 3.74 -17.86 12.46
CA ASN A 266 3.58 -19.25 12.03
C ASN A 266 2.32 -19.84 12.67
N ASP A 267 1.32 -20.14 11.85
CA ASP A 267 0.06 -20.79 12.24
C ASP A 267 -0.09 -22.18 11.63
N THR A 268 1.00 -22.80 11.22
CA THR A 268 0.99 -24.16 10.65
C THR A 268 0.55 -25.16 11.71
N PRO A 269 -0.46 -26.01 11.46
CA PRO A 269 -0.86 -27.05 12.40
C PRO A 269 0.30 -27.98 12.71
N GLY A 270 0.48 -28.30 13.98
CA GLY A 270 1.53 -29.23 14.42
C GLY A 270 1.50 -30.55 13.64
N GLY A 271 2.62 -30.96 13.08
CA GLY A 271 2.75 -32.13 12.21
C GLY A 271 2.63 -31.83 10.73
N GLY A 272 2.67 -30.57 10.31
CA GLY A 272 2.76 -30.17 8.91
C GLY A 272 4.07 -30.61 8.24
N ALA A 273 4.17 -30.40 6.92
CA ALA A 273 5.34 -30.80 6.13
C ALA A 273 6.66 -30.16 6.65
N GLU A 274 6.56 -28.97 7.21
CA GLU A 274 7.69 -28.24 7.78
C GLU A 274 8.19 -28.89 9.08
N ALA A 275 7.28 -29.27 9.98
CA ALA A 275 7.63 -30.01 11.21
C ALA A 275 8.33 -31.34 10.91
N TYR A 276 8.03 -31.94 9.75
CA TYR A 276 8.69 -33.17 9.30
C TYR A 276 10.02 -32.88 8.57
N LEU A 277 10.03 -31.87 7.72
CA LEU A 277 11.17 -31.58 6.85
C LEU A 277 12.34 -30.95 7.63
N PHE A 278 12.06 -30.05 8.55
CA PHE A 278 13.11 -29.33 9.27
C PHE A 278 13.97 -30.21 10.20
N PRO A 279 13.42 -31.15 10.96
CA PRO A 279 14.26 -32.12 11.68
C PRO A 279 15.15 -32.96 10.77
N ILE A 280 14.68 -33.32 9.57
CA ILE A 280 15.46 -34.07 8.57
C ILE A 280 16.60 -33.21 8.02
N LEU A 281 16.36 -31.91 7.80
CA LEU A 281 17.36 -30.96 7.34
C LEU A 281 18.34 -30.53 8.43
N GLY A 282 18.15 -31.01 9.67
CA GLY A 282 19.05 -30.70 10.78
C GLY A 282 18.63 -29.49 11.60
N PHE A 283 17.38 -29.10 11.57
CA PHE A 283 16.80 -28.02 12.40
C PHE A 283 15.93 -28.61 13.55
N PRO A 284 16.51 -29.34 14.50
CA PRO A 284 15.76 -29.84 15.63
C PRO A 284 15.34 -28.68 16.53
N GLY A 285 14.07 -28.55 16.80
CA GLY A 285 13.54 -27.45 17.62
C GLY A 285 12.82 -26.37 16.82
N TYR A 286 12.71 -26.54 15.50
CA TYR A 286 11.75 -25.75 14.72
C TYR A 286 10.37 -25.89 15.34
N ARG A 287 9.75 -24.77 15.57
CA ARG A 287 8.43 -24.71 16.13
C ARG A 287 7.41 -24.50 15.04
N ASP A 288 6.44 -25.37 15.02
CA ASP A 288 5.30 -25.31 14.14
C ASP A 288 4.07 -24.82 14.92
N GLY A 289 3.35 -23.85 14.35
CA GLY A 289 2.13 -23.32 14.92
C GLY A 289 2.28 -22.05 15.77
N PRO A 290 1.14 -21.42 16.10
CA PRO A 290 1.09 -20.15 16.83
C PRO A 290 1.61 -20.27 18.26
N TYR A 291 2.02 -19.15 18.84
CA TYR A 291 2.31 -19.10 20.27
C TYR A 291 1.04 -19.35 21.08
N PRO A 292 1.06 -20.28 22.06
CA PRO A 292 -0.14 -20.64 22.81
C PRO A 292 -0.77 -19.45 23.51
N GLY A 293 -2.05 -19.26 23.30
CA GLY A 293 -2.88 -18.31 24.05
C GLY A 293 -2.90 -16.88 23.52
N ASN A 294 -2.08 -16.52 22.52
CA ASN A 294 -2.15 -15.20 21.93
C ASN A 294 -1.78 -15.23 20.43
N PRO A 295 -2.73 -14.98 19.53
CA PRO A 295 -2.47 -14.97 18.09
C PRO A 295 -1.66 -13.76 17.60
N PHE A 296 -1.48 -12.72 18.44
CA PHE A 296 -0.71 -11.52 18.11
C PHE A 296 0.74 -11.59 18.59
N ILE A 297 1.24 -12.76 18.92
CA ILE A 297 2.64 -12.99 19.24
C ILE A 297 3.31 -13.64 18.04
N THR A 298 4.39 -13.04 17.58
CA THR A 298 5.26 -13.59 16.57
C THR A 298 6.65 -13.84 17.16
N GLY A 299 7.44 -14.67 16.49
CA GLY A 299 8.83 -14.91 16.85
C GLY A 299 9.80 -14.37 15.83
N GLU A 300 9.44 -13.37 15.05
CA GLU A 300 10.26 -12.85 13.98
C GLU A 300 11.63 -12.35 14.44
N SER A 301 12.65 -12.68 13.66
CA SER A 301 13.96 -12.09 13.80
C SER A 301 13.97 -10.70 13.17
N GLN A 302 14.35 -9.71 13.95
CA GLN A 302 14.52 -8.32 13.48
C GLN A 302 16.01 -7.98 13.25
N THR A 303 16.80 -8.91 12.78
CA THR A 303 18.23 -8.70 12.67
C THR A 303 18.73 -8.72 11.25
N CYS A 304 19.64 -7.78 10.98
CA CYS A 304 20.44 -7.79 9.76
C CYS A 304 21.77 -8.47 10.03
N ASN A 305 22.18 -9.35 9.15
CA ASN A 305 23.56 -9.81 9.10
C ASN A 305 24.28 -9.28 7.85
N THR A 306 25.53 -9.71 7.65
CA THR A 306 26.31 -9.31 6.49
C THR A 306 25.74 -9.72 5.14
N PHE A 307 24.76 -10.62 5.13
CA PHE A 307 24.17 -11.17 3.90
C PHE A 307 22.72 -10.79 3.70
N THR A 308 21.95 -10.70 4.79
CA THR A 308 20.52 -10.39 4.71
C THR A 308 20.11 -9.51 5.88
N CYS A 309 19.30 -8.49 5.61
CA CYS A 309 18.53 -7.76 6.61
C CYS A 309 17.13 -8.32 6.61
N VAL A 310 16.75 -8.94 7.71
CA VAL A 310 15.48 -9.61 7.82
C VAL A 310 14.67 -8.97 8.92
N GLY A 311 13.37 -8.84 8.68
CA GLY A 311 12.41 -8.36 9.66
C GLY A 311 12.60 -6.92 10.11
N ARG A 312 13.37 -6.12 9.40
CA ARG A 312 13.43 -4.68 9.61
C ARG A 312 12.70 -3.98 8.50
N GLY A 313 11.62 -3.37 8.82
CA GLY A 313 10.92 -2.35 8.13
C GLY A 313 10.85 -2.43 6.62
N HIS A 314 10.07 -1.62 6.09
CA HIS A 314 10.18 -1.23 4.70
C HIS A 314 10.45 0.27 4.63
N GLU A 315 11.06 0.68 3.55
CA GLU A 315 11.28 2.08 3.22
C GLU A 315 10.72 2.30 1.83
N ILE A 316 9.76 3.21 1.72
CA ILE A 316 9.13 3.53 0.44
C ILE A 316 9.12 5.04 0.28
N GLU A 317 9.86 5.51 -0.70
CA GLU A 317 9.86 6.91 -1.10
C GLU A 317 9.13 7.07 -2.42
N VAL A 318 8.24 8.05 -2.47
CA VAL A 318 7.49 8.38 -3.70
C VAL A 318 7.58 9.86 -3.98
N GLU A 319 7.86 10.18 -5.23
CA GLU A 319 7.75 11.51 -5.79
C GLU A 319 6.87 11.48 -7.05
N GLY A 320 5.86 12.35 -7.10
CA GLY A 320 4.90 12.40 -8.21
C GLY A 320 4.62 13.81 -8.70
N VAL A 321 4.57 13.97 -10.01
CA VAL A 321 4.20 15.23 -10.68
C VAL A 321 3.09 14.97 -11.67
N TYR A 322 1.98 15.69 -11.53
CA TYR A 322 0.81 15.48 -12.36
C TYR A 322 0.26 16.81 -12.86
N LEU A 323 -0.15 16.84 -14.12
CA LEU A 323 -0.79 17.98 -14.75
C LEU A 323 -2.00 17.54 -15.55
N THR A 324 -3.18 18.01 -15.15
CA THR A 324 -4.40 17.86 -15.93
C THR A 324 -4.80 19.20 -16.53
N GLN A 325 -4.92 19.25 -17.83
CA GLN A 325 -5.41 20.42 -18.55
C GLN A 325 -6.78 20.11 -19.14
N THR A 326 -7.74 21.00 -18.94
CA THR A 326 -9.09 20.87 -19.44
C THR A 326 -9.43 22.06 -20.33
N PHE A 327 -9.92 21.76 -21.52
CA PHE A 327 -10.40 22.74 -22.49
C PHE A 327 -11.88 22.49 -22.77
N ASN A 328 -12.73 23.43 -22.40
CA ASN A 328 -14.18 23.36 -22.57
C ASN A 328 -14.59 24.07 -23.86
N PHE A 329 -15.06 23.29 -24.82
CA PHE A 329 -15.69 23.78 -26.04
C PHE A 329 -17.21 23.73 -25.89
N GLU A 330 -17.93 24.35 -26.79
CA GLU A 330 -19.39 24.43 -26.73
C GLU A 330 -20.09 23.04 -26.63
N ASN A 331 -19.56 22.03 -27.33
CA ASN A 331 -20.19 20.70 -27.44
C ASN A 331 -19.28 19.56 -27.04
N PHE A 332 -18.08 19.84 -26.54
CA PHE A 332 -17.17 18.81 -26.05
C PHE A 332 -16.11 19.39 -25.13
N THR A 333 -15.60 18.51 -24.28
CA THR A 333 -14.45 18.81 -23.41
C THR A 333 -13.25 17.98 -23.86
N LEU A 334 -12.09 18.62 -24.00
CA LEU A 334 -10.81 17.96 -24.22
C LEU A 334 -9.99 18.00 -22.90
N LYS A 335 -9.52 16.84 -22.45
CA LYS A 335 -8.57 16.74 -21.35
C LYS A 335 -7.24 16.20 -21.84
N SER A 336 -6.15 16.80 -21.33
CA SER A 336 -4.79 16.28 -21.42
C SER A 336 -4.32 15.96 -20.00
N ILE A 337 -3.91 14.73 -19.76
CA ILE A 337 -3.48 14.22 -18.46
C ILE A 337 -2.06 13.71 -18.62
N THR A 338 -1.12 14.40 -17.97
CA THR A 338 0.31 14.07 -17.96
C THR A 338 0.72 13.78 -16.55
N GLY A 339 1.46 12.71 -16.31
CA GLY A 339 1.98 12.38 -15.00
C GLY A 339 3.29 11.61 -15.07
N GLN A 340 4.15 11.86 -14.10
CA GLN A 340 5.33 11.07 -13.81
C GLN A 340 5.33 10.75 -12.32
N ARG A 341 5.69 9.51 -11.98
CA ARG A 341 5.79 9.04 -10.61
C ARG A 341 7.00 8.12 -10.48
N ASP A 342 7.87 8.50 -9.57
CA ASP A 342 9.05 7.75 -9.20
C ASP A 342 8.83 7.11 -7.83
N GLN A 343 9.26 5.88 -7.66
CA GLN A 343 9.14 5.13 -6.41
C GLN A 343 10.41 4.33 -6.19
N ASP A 344 11.04 4.56 -5.05
CA ASP A 344 12.12 3.72 -4.52
C ASP A 344 11.57 2.90 -3.33
N GLU A 345 11.83 1.60 -3.31
CA GLU A 345 11.33 0.69 -2.29
C GLU A 345 12.44 -0.23 -1.81
N ILE A 346 12.70 -0.22 -0.51
CA ILE A 346 13.48 -1.23 0.20
C ILE A 346 12.53 -2.04 1.05
N LEU A 347 12.43 -3.34 0.81
CA LEU A 347 11.51 -4.20 1.50
C LEU A 347 12.20 -5.45 2.00
N ASN A 348 12.19 -5.59 3.32
CA ASN A 348 12.71 -6.74 4.02
C ASN A 348 11.56 -7.50 4.68
N SER A 349 11.53 -8.80 4.51
CA SER A 349 10.46 -9.62 5.07
C SER A 349 10.95 -11.01 5.45
N THR A 350 10.35 -11.57 6.49
CA THR A 350 10.48 -12.98 6.84
C THR A 350 9.18 -13.72 6.54
N TYR A 351 9.28 -14.94 6.05
CA TYR A 351 8.12 -15.77 5.72
C TYR A 351 7.82 -16.84 6.76
N THR A 352 8.76 -17.09 7.68
CA THR A 352 8.62 -18.15 8.66
C THR A 352 8.01 -17.71 9.98
N GLY A 353 8.09 -16.42 10.31
CA GLY A 353 7.61 -15.88 11.58
C GLY A 353 8.36 -16.42 12.80
N GLU A 354 9.59 -16.88 12.63
CA GLU A 354 10.39 -17.51 13.69
C GLU A 354 11.60 -16.64 14.05
N SER A 355 11.82 -16.42 15.34
CA SER A 355 12.88 -15.54 15.84
C SER A 355 14.29 -16.14 15.78
N PHE A 356 14.40 -17.45 15.74
CA PHE A 356 15.67 -18.17 15.86
C PHE A 356 16.22 -18.70 14.55
N THR A 357 15.50 -18.50 13.47
CA THR A 357 15.91 -18.97 12.16
C THR A 357 15.40 -18.05 11.05
N SER A 358 16.29 -17.71 10.14
CA SER A 358 16.01 -16.99 8.91
C SER A 358 16.02 -17.99 7.76
N LEU A 359 15.04 -18.89 7.73
CA LEU A 359 15.00 -19.94 6.74
C LEU A 359 14.51 -19.48 5.39
N TYR A 360 13.65 -18.49 5.39
CA TYR A 360 13.09 -17.97 4.16
C TYR A 360 12.79 -16.47 4.31
N ASP A 361 13.82 -15.70 4.03
CA ASP A 361 13.81 -14.26 4.14
C ASP A 361 14.01 -13.64 2.77
N ALA A 362 13.41 -12.48 2.56
CA ALA A 362 13.59 -11.71 1.35
C ALA A 362 14.04 -10.28 1.68
N ALA A 363 15.06 -9.83 1.01
CA ALA A 363 15.44 -8.43 0.93
C ALA A 363 15.31 -7.99 -0.53
N ARG A 364 14.63 -6.90 -0.76
CA ARG A 364 14.38 -6.43 -2.11
C ARG A 364 14.50 -4.92 -2.19
N ASN A 365 15.22 -4.46 -3.20
CA ASN A 365 15.25 -3.07 -3.61
C ASN A 365 14.60 -2.97 -4.97
N THR A 366 13.62 -2.11 -5.09
CA THR A 366 12.91 -1.88 -6.34
C THR A 366 12.88 -0.38 -6.61
N ARG A 367 13.33 0.02 -7.77
CA ARG A 367 13.13 1.38 -8.27
C ARG A 367 12.15 1.31 -9.43
N ARG A 368 11.19 2.21 -9.43
CA ARG A 368 10.17 2.27 -10.47
C ARG A 368 9.98 3.69 -10.96
N GLU A 369 9.94 3.84 -12.28
CA GLU A 369 9.63 5.08 -12.96
C GLU A 369 8.39 4.89 -13.84
N GLN A 370 7.33 5.65 -13.59
CA GLN A 370 6.09 5.59 -14.35
C GLN A 370 5.85 6.92 -15.05
N PHE A 371 5.50 6.86 -16.33
CA PHE A 371 5.05 8.01 -17.09
C PHE A 371 3.72 7.72 -17.77
N GLN A 372 2.82 8.69 -17.75
CA GLN A 372 1.52 8.63 -18.44
C GLN A 372 1.27 9.92 -19.21
N GLN A 373 0.78 9.78 -20.45
CA GLN A 373 0.16 10.83 -21.23
C GLN A 373 -1.16 10.33 -21.79
N GLU A 374 -2.25 11.01 -21.46
CA GLU A 374 -3.58 10.68 -22.00
C GLU A 374 -4.23 11.93 -22.61
N PHE A 375 -4.88 11.76 -23.74
CA PHE A 375 -5.80 12.72 -24.32
C PHE A 375 -7.19 12.12 -24.36
N ARG A 376 -8.19 12.86 -23.87
CA ARG A 376 -9.58 12.41 -23.82
C ARG A 376 -10.52 13.50 -24.30
N ILE A 377 -11.41 13.14 -25.22
CA ILE A 377 -12.51 14.00 -25.69
C ILE A 377 -13.82 13.41 -25.19
N THR A 378 -14.63 14.21 -24.54
CA THR A 378 -15.98 13.87 -24.09
C THR A 378 -16.96 14.80 -24.76
N SER A 379 -17.89 14.26 -25.52
CA SER A 379 -18.93 15.08 -26.19
C SER A 379 -20.08 15.38 -25.25
N GLU A 380 -20.72 16.54 -25.43
CA GLU A 380 -21.82 17.06 -24.64
C GLU A 380 -22.92 17.64 -25.57
N TYR A 381 -23.31 16.89 -26.60
CA TYR A 381 -24.34 17.31 -27.52
C TYR A 381 -25.74 17.14 -26.88
N ASP A 382 -26.69 18.05 -27.20
CA ASP A 382 -28.08 17.96 -26.78
C ASP A 382 -28.81 16.75 -27.34
N GLY A 383 -28.27 16.07 -28.35
CA GLY A 383 -28.86 14.93 -29.01
C GLY A 383 -28.66 13.59 -28.24
N PRO A 384 -29.31 12.52 -28.73
CA PRO A 384 -29.23 11.20 -28.12
C PRO A 384 -27.84 10.53 -28.33
N PHE A 385 -26.97 11.13 -29.13
CA PHE A 385 -25.66 10.58 -29.47
C PHE A 385 -24.54 11.38 -28.85
N ASN A 386 -23.89 10.76 -27.88
CA ASN A 386 -22.71 11.29 -27.21
C ASN A 386 -21.62 10.22 -27.16
N PHE A 387 -20.37 10.62 -27.17
CA PHE A 387 -19.23 9.71 -27.16
C PHE A 387 -18.12 10.17 -26.21
N VAL A 388 -17.28 9.21 -25.82
CA VAL A 388 -15.97 9.44 -25.20
C VAL A 388 -14.93 8.77 -26.09
N ALA A 389 -13.90 9.49 -26.47
CA ALA A 389 -12.77 8.96 -27.21
C ALA A 389 -11.47 9.43 -26.57
N GLY A 390 -10.43 8.59 -26.64
CA GLY A 390 -9.14 8.95 -26.07
C GLY A 390 -8.02 8.08 -26.60
N ALA A 391 -6.80 8.55 -26.33
CA ALA A 391 -5.57 7.82 -26.55
C ALA A 391 -4.65 8.02 -25.36
N ALA A 392 -3.98 6.95 -24.93
CA ALA A 392 -3.08 7.00 -23.81
C ALA A 392 -1.76 6.28 -24.14
N TYR A 393 -0.69 6.82 -23.59
CA TYR A 393 0.65 6.25 -23.65
C TYR A 393 1.16 6.09 -22.21
N TYR A 394 1.72 4.93 -21.92
CA TYR A 394 2.26 4.58 -20.61
C TYR A 394 3.65 3.96 -20.76
N THR A 395 4.57 4.35 -19.88
CA THR A 395 5.77 3.58 -19.58
C THR A 395 5.78 3.21 -18.09
N ASP A 396 6.35 2.08 -17.78
CA ASP A 396 6.54 1.57 -16.42
C ASP A 396 7.85 0.77 -16.43
N ASP A 397 8.92 1.40 -15.96
CA ASP A 397 10.28 0.86 -15.91
C ASP A 397 10.57 0.44 -14.45
N VAL A 398 11.12 -0.78 -14.27
CA VAL A 398 11.38 -1.39 -12.95
C VAL A 398 12.79 -1.96 -12.89
#